data_3ad8e392eb5e4c5783a203d249876750
#
_entry.id   3ad8e392eb5e4c5783a203d249876750
#
_cell.length_a   1.000
_cell.length_b   1.000
_cell.length_c   1.000
_cell.angle_alpha   90.00
_cell.angle_beta   90.00
_cell.angle_gamma   90.00
#
_symmetry.space_group_name_H-M   'P 1'
#
loop_
_entity.id
_entity.type
_entity.pdbx_description
1 polymer ?
#
loop_
_entity_poly.entity_id
_entity_poly.type
_entity_poly.pdbx_seq_one_letter_code
_entity_poly.pdbx_strand_id
1 'polypeptide(L)'
;MPNPYKYINLGYLESITDGNDELIKELVTIFIEQVPEFNEGFEEGIEKRDWSQIAAIAHKAKSSVMSMGMDELGNKDLKNLELLAKLLKLEEIASITEENDEALQLKKSIESYPEDRQRWLMENKNENSIKLIIDHFNNTCQSALYELNVVLEN
;
A
#
# COMPACT_ATOMS: atom_id res chain seq x y z
N MET A 1 1.14 -11.95 25.34
CA MET A 1 1.78 -10.66 25.69
C MET A 1 1.19 -9.55 24.82
N PRO A 2 0.85 -8.41 25.42
CA PRO A 2 0.38 -7.29 24.60
C PRO A 2 1.51 -6.81 23.68
N ASN A 3 1.12 -6.33 22.51
CA ASN A 3 2.06 -5.76 21.55
C ASN A 3 2.66 -4.45 22.12
N PRO A 4 4.00 -4.37 22.29
CA PRO A 4 4.62 -3.16 22.84
C PRO A 4 4.74 -2.01 21.84
N TYR A 5 4.42 -2.24 20.57
CA TYR A 5 4.60 -1.26 19.51
C TYR A 5 3.28 -0.60 19.12
N LYS A 6 3.34 0.66 18.71
CA LYS A 6 2.18 1.41 18.28
C LYS A 6 1.82 1.13 16.81
N TYR A 7 2.82 1.06 15.95
CA TYR A 7 2.63 0.95 14.50
C TYR A 7 2.79 -0.45 13.95
N ILE A 8 3.70 -1.25 14.52
CA ILE A 8 4.01 -2.59 14.02
C ILE A 8 3.48 -3.67 14.95
N ASN A 9 3.38 -4.87 14.41
CA ASN A 9 3.07 -6.08 15.19
C ASN A 9 3.84 -7.24 14.57
N LEU A 10 4.73 -7.85 15.35
CA LEU A 10 5.60 -8.91 14.88
C LEU A 10 4.97 -10.30 14.91
N GLY A 11 3.69 -10.41 15.29
CA GLY A 11 3.01 -11.70 15.42
C GLY A 11 3.07 -12.58 14.17
N TYR A 12 2.87 -11.98 13.00
CA TYR A 12 2.97 -12.70 11.73
C TYR A 12 4.39 -13.22 11.49
N LEU A 13 5.40 -12.38 11.69
CA LEU A 13 6.80 -12.79 11.53
C LEU A 13 7.20 -13.88 12.51
N GLU A 14 6.74 -13.78 13.75
CA GLU A 14 6.97 -14.82 14.76
C GLU A 14 6.39 -16.15 14.34
N SER A 15 5.20 -16.11 13.74
CA SER A 15 4.50 -17.32 13.28
C SER A 15 5.21 -18.01 12.12
N ILE A 16 5.68 -17.26 11.12
CA ILE A 16 6.32 -17.87 9.93
C ILE A 16 7.79 -18.24 10.15
N THR A 17 8.41 -17.73 11.20
CA THR A 17 9.82 -18.01 11.54
C THR A 17 9.96 -18.92 12.75
N ASP A 18 8.87 -19.37 13.34
CA ASP A 18 8.86 -20.09 14.64
C ASP A 18 9.61 -19.33 15.73
N GLY A 19 9.51 -17.99 15.70
CA GLY A 19 10.16 -17.13 16.69
C GLY A 19 11.66 -16.99 16.52
N ASN A 20 12.22 -17.41 15.37
CA ASN A 20 13.67 -17.28 15.13
C ASN A 20 14.06 -15.81 14.99
N ASP A 21 14.76 -15.30 15.98
CA ASP A 21 15.11 -13.89 16.09
C ASP A 21 15.96 -13.39 14.91
N GLU A 22 16.92 -14.18 14.45
CA GLU A 22 17.76 -13.79 13.31
C GLU A 22 16.95 -13.63 12.03
N LEU A 23 16.02 -14.57 11.77
CA LEU A 23 15.15 -14.49 10.59
C LEU A 23 14.21 -13.30 10.68
N ILE A 24 13.66 -13.02 11.86
CA ILE A 24 12.79 -11.84 12.06
C ILE A 24 13.57 -10.58 11.72
N LYS A 25 14.80 -10.45 12.22
CA LYS A 25 15.65 -9.28 11.94
C LYS A 25 16.00 -9.15 10.46
N GLU A 26 16.24 -10.26 9.77
CA GLU A 26 16.47 -10.24 8.32
C GLU A 26 15.26 -9.70 7.57
N LEU A 27 14.06 -10.18 7.91
CA LEU A 27 12.82 -9.74 7.27
C LEU A 27 12.53 -8.27 7.56
N VAL A 28 12.78 -7.82 8.78
CA VAL A 28 12.66 -6.43 9.18
C VAL A 28 13.63 -5.55 8.37
N THR A 29 14.88 -5.99 8.22
CA THR A 29 15.89 -5.27 7.45
C THR A 29 15.46 -5.12 5.98
N ILE A 30 14.93 -6.19 5.38
CA ILE A 30 14.43 -6.15 4.00
C ILE A 30 13.31 -5.10 3.88
N PHE A 31 12.38 -5.09 4.83
CA PHE A 31 11.30 -4.10 4.80
C PHE A 31 11.84 -2.66 4.91
N ILE A 32 12.78 -2.42 5.82
CA ILE A 32 13.40 -1.10 5.99
C ILE A 32 14.03 -0.63 4.66
N GLU A 33 14.68 -1.53 3.93
CA GLU A 33 15.29 -1.23 2.64
C GLU A 33 14.24 -0.98 1.53
N GLN A 34 13.09 -1.63 1.63
CA GLN A 34 12.00 -1.46 0.66
C GLN A 34 11.30 -0.10 0.75
N VAL A 35 11.21 0.47 1.94
CA VAL A 35 10.44 1.72 2.14
C VAL A 35 10.94 2.87 1.27
N PRO A 36 12.26 3.17 1.19
CA PRO A 36 12.73 4.21 0.28
C PRO A 36 12.39 3.92 -1.19
N GLU A 37 12.46 2.65 -1.61
CA GLU A 37 12.14 2.25 -2.97
C GLU A 37 10.67 2.52 -3.30
N PHE A 38 9.76 2.20 -2.38
CA PHE A 38 8.33 2.49 -2.54
C PHE A 38 8.10 4.00 -2.66
N ASN A 39 8.71 4.78 -1.79
CA ASN A 39 8.54 6.23 -1.80
C ASN A 39 9.08 6.88 -3.06
N GLU A 40 10.26 6.46 -3.53
CA GLU A 40 10.82 6.94 -4.79
C GLU A 40 9.91 6.61 -5.97
N GLY A 41 9.38 5.38 -5.99
CA GLY A 41 8.46 4.94 -7.03
C GLY A 41 7.16 5.71 -7.04
N PHE A 42 6.62 6.04 -5.87
CA PHE A 42 5.42 6.87 -5.76
C PHE A 42 5.68 8.29 -6.24
N GLU A 43 6.79 8.90 -5.83
CA GLU A 43 7.14 10.26 -6.28
C GLU A 43 7.30 10.32 -7.79
N GLU A 44 8.02 9.36 -8.37
CA GLU A 44 8.19 9.27 -9.82
C GLU A 44 6.84 9.07 -10.52
N GLY A 45 6.00 8.20 -9.97
CA GLY A 45 4.66 7.94 -10.53
C GLY A 45 3.79 9.19 -10.54
N ILE A 46 3.83 9.99 -9.48
CA ILE A 46 3.10 11.27 -9.42
C ILE A 46 3.67 12.25 -10.45
N GLU A 47 4.99 12.40 -10.50
CA GLU A 47 5.65 13.34 -11.41
C GLU A 47 5.32 13.04 -12.87
N LYS A 48 5.36 11.77 -13.25
CA LYS A 48 5.08 11.32 -14.63
C LYS A 48 3.60 11.07 -14.88
N ARG A 49 2.76 11.19 -13.87
CA ARG A 49 1.34 10.82 -13.92
C ARG A 49 1.15 9.38 -14.41
N ASP A 50 2.03 8.51 -13.95
CA ASP A 50 2.00 7.08 -14.29
C ASP A 50 1.18 6.31 -13.24
N TRP A 51 -0.13 6.28 -13.45
CA TRP A 51 -1.07 5.65 -12.52
C TRP A 51 -0.86 4.14 -12.45
N SER A 52 -0.43 3.51 -13.53
CA SER A 52 -0.10 2.07 -13.53
C SER A 52 1.05 1.76 -12.59
N GLN A 53 2.10 2.60 -12.58
CA GLN A 53 3.22 2.45 -11.67
C GLN A 53 2.78 2.58 -10.22
N ILE A 54 1.96 3.60 -9.92
CA ILE A 54 1.45 3.82 -8.57
C ILE A 54 0.62 2.61 -8.10
N ALA A 55 -0.27 2.10 -8.96
CA ALA A 55 -1.07 0.92 -8.64
C ALA A 55 -0.21 -0.30 -8.35
N ALA A 56 0.82 -0.53 -9.17
CA ALA A 56 1.71 -1.69 -9.01
C ALA A 56 2.51 -1.61 -7.71
N ILE A 57 3.03 -0.43 -7.37
CA ILE A 57 3.78 -0.23 -6.12
C ILE A 57 2.85 -0.39 -4.92
N ALA A 58 1.65 0.18 -4.96
CA ALA A 58 0.68 0.04 -3.89
C ALA A 58 0.33 -1.43 -3.65
N HIS A 59 0.16 -2.20 -4.71
CA HIS A 59 -0.13 -3.64 -4.62
C HIS A 59 1.02 -4.39 -3.93
N LYS A 60 2.25 -4.11 -4.33
CA LYS A 60 3.44 -4.74 -3.74
C LYS A 60 3.63 -4.31 -2.29
N ALA A 61 3.53 -3.03 -2.00
CA ALA A 61 3.73 -2.48 -0.67
C ALA A 61 2.70 -3.01 0.33
N LYS A 62 1.49 -3.33 -0.13
CA LYS A 62 0.43 -3.88 0.71
C LYS A 62 0.88 -5.11 1.47
N SER A 63 1.44 -6.09 0.77
CA SER A 63 1.94 -7.33 1.39
C SER A 63 3.08 -7.04 2.37
N SER A 64 3.99 -6.13 2.00
CA SER A 64 5.14 -5.79 2.83
C SER A 64 4.72 -5.16 4.16
N VAL A 65 3.82 -4.17 4.14
CA VAL A 65 3.38 -3.53 5.38
C VAL A 65 2.54 -4.47 6.24
N MET A 66 1.75 -5.35 5.64
CA MET A 66 0.96 -6.33 6.37
C MET A 66 1.84 -7.34 7.07
N SER A 67 2.98 -7.72 6.47
CA SER A 67 3.96 -8.61 7.12
C SER A 67 4.52 -7.99 8.40
N MET A 68 4.59 -6.67 8.46
CA MET A 68 5.04 -5.95 9.66
C MET A 68 3.88 -5.63 10.62
N GLY A 69 2.69 -6.18 10.36
CA GLY A 69 1.52 -6.00 11.21
C GLY A 69 0.74 -4.72 10.99
N MET A 70 1.05 -3.96 9.95
CA MET A 70 0.34 -2.72 9.63
C MET A 70 -0.86 -3.02 8.72
N ASP A 71 -1.82 -3.76 9.26
CA ASP A 71 -2.97 -4.29 8.52
C ASP A 71 -3.86 -3.19 7.92
N GLU A 72 -4.12 -2.13 8.68
CA GLU A 72 -4.95 -1.04 8.21
C GLU A 72 -4.28 -0.30 7.04
N LEU A 73 -2.98 -0.03 7.16
CA LEU A 73 -2.23 0.61 6.08
C LEU A 73 -2.28 -0.22 4.79
N GLY A 74 -2.19 -1.54 4.91
CA GLY A 74 -2.24 -2.43 3.75
C GLY A 74 -3.65 -2.61 3.20
N ASN A 75 -4.59 -3.01 4.04
CA ASN A 75 -5.94 -3.37 3.61
C ASN A 75 -6.84 -2.18 3.29
N LYS A 76 -6.60 -1.04 3.91
CA LYS A 76 -7.40 0.16 3.68
C LYS A 76 -6.67 1.16 2.79
N ASP A 77 -5.56 1.71 3.27
CA ASP A 77 -4.91 2.83 2.59
C ASP A 77 -4.28 2.44 1.26
N LEU A 78 -3.45 1.41 1.25
CA LEU A 78 -2.80 0.96 0.01
C LEU A 78 -3.78 0.31 -0.95
N LYS A 79 -4.80 -0.38 -0.44
CA LYS A 79 -5.85 -0.94 -1.28
C LYS A 79 -6.63 0.17 -1.97
N ASN A 80 -6.98 1.23 -1.25
CA ASN A 80 -7.64 2.40 -1.84
C ASN A 80 -6.73 3.08 -2.85
N LEU A 81 -5.46 3.26 -2.55
CA LEU A 81 -4.50 3.85 -3.47
C LEU A 81 -4.44 3.07 -4.78
N GLU A 82 -4.33 1.75 -4.69
CA GLU A 82 -4.31 0.87 -5.86
C GLU A 82 -5.57 1.06 -6.71
N LEU A 83 -6.75 1.06 -6.09
CA LEU A 83 -8.02 1.22 -6.79
C LEU A 83 -8.17 2.59 -7.42
N LEU A 84 -7.81 3.65 -6.71
CA LEU A 84 -7.90 5.02 -7.23
C LEU A 84 -6.97 5.22 -8.42
N ALA A 85 -5.75 4.70 -8.34
CA ALA A 85 -4.79 4.78 -9.45
C ALA A 85 -5.30 4.02 -10.67
N LYS A 86 -5.85 2.83 -10.48
CA LYS A 86 -6.45 2.04 -11.56
C LYS A 86 -7.63 2.77 -12.21
N LEU A 87 -8.47 3.43 -11.41
CA LEU A 87 -9.60 4.20 -11.93
C LEU A 87 -9.14 5.38 -12.79
N LEU A 88 -8.10 6.10 -12.36
CA LEU A 88 -7.53 7.19 -13.15
C LEU A 88 -6.93 6.67 -14.46
N LYS A 89 -6.26 5.52 -14.39
CA LYS A 89 -5.72 4.88 -15.59
C LYS A 89 -6.82 4.55 -16.59
N LEU A 90 -7.94 4.01 -16.11
CA LEU A 90 -9.09 3.69 -16.97
C LEU A 90 -9.68 4.93 -17.63
N GLU A 91 -9.76 6.06 -16.94
CA GLU A 91 -10.25 7.30 -17.51
C GLU A 91 -9.37 7.78 -18.66
N GLU A 92 -8.06 7.64 -18.54
CA GLU A 92 -7.12 7.97 -19.61
C GLU A 92 -7.30 7.07 -20.82
N ILE A 93 -7.44 5.76 -20.60
CA ILE A 93 -7.63 4.77 -21.65
C ILE A 93 -8.98 4.96 -22.35
N ALA A 94 -10.04 5.22 -21.59
CA ALA A 94 -11.40 5.39 -22.12
C ALA A 94 -11.50 6.55 -23.11
N SER A 95 -10.64 7.56 -22.98
CA SER A 95 -10.61 8.69 -23.92
C SER A 95 -9.92 8.36 -25.24
N ILE A 96 -9.21 7.22 -25.31
CA ILE A 96 -8.36 6.84 -26.45
C ILE A 96 -8.83 5.54 -27.12
N THR A 97 -9.27 4.55 -26.34
CA THR A 97 -9.59 3.19 -26.83
C THR A 97 -10.93 2.69 -26.26
N GLU A 98 -11.44 1.62 -26.87
CA GLU A 98 -12.62 0.91 -26.36
C GLU A 98 -12.27 0.13 -25.09
N GLU A 99 -13.31 -0.27 -24.32
CA GLU A 99 -13.15 -1.06 -23.12
C GLU A 99 -12.36 -2.34 -23.36
N ASN A 100 -11.47 -2.68 -22.42
CA ASN A 100 -10.70 -3.92 -22.46
C ASN A 100 -11.06 -4.79 -21.25
N ASP A 101 -10.49 -6.01 -21.17
CA ASP A 101 -10.78 -6.97 -20.11
C ASP A 101 -10.40 -6.47 -18.72
N GLU A 102 -9.31 -5.72 -18.59
CA GLU A 102 -8.88 -5.14 -17.30
C GLU A 102 -9.90 -4.13 -16.79
N ALA A 103 -10.42 -3.29 -17.70
CA ALA A 103 -11.45 -2.30 -17.37
C ALA A 103 -12.71 -2.98 -16.87
N LEU A 104 -13.14 -4.05 -17.57
CA LEU A 104 -14.33 -4.80 -17.19
C LEU A 104 -14.16 -5.50 -15.84
N GLN A 105 -13.00 -6.09 -15.58
CA GLN A 105 -12.72 -6.75 -14.31
C GLN A 105 -12.71 -5.76 -13.15
N LEU A 106 -12.09 -4.61 -13.34
CA LEU A 106 -12.06 -3.57 -12.31
C LEU A 106 -13.47 -3.07 -12.00
N LYS A 107 -14.26 -2.82 -13.04
CA LYS A 107 -15.65 -2.37 -12.90
C LYS A 107 -16.47 -3.37 -12.09
N LYS A 108 -16.34 -4.66 -12.40
CA LYS A 108 -17.02 -5.73 -11.66
C LYS A 108 -16.60 -5.78 -10.20
N SER A 109 -15.30 -5.65 -9.94
CA SER A 109 -14.76 -5.64 -8.57
C SER A 109 -15.35 -4.50 -7.76
N ILE A 110 -15.42 -3.31 -8.35
CA ILE A 110 -15.97 -2.13 -7.68
C ILE A 110 -17.46 -2.28 -7.43
N GLU A 111 -18.20 -2.81 -8.40
CA GLU A 111 -19.64 -3.05 -8.27
C GLU A 111 -19.98 -4.03 -7.15
N SER A 112 -19.04 -4.88 -6.76
CA SER A 112 -19.22 -5.82 -5.64
C SER A 112 -19.10 -5.17 -4.26
N TYR A 113 -18.59 -3.95 -4.18
CA TYR A 113 -18.44 -3.24 -2.92
C TYR A 113 -19.76 -2.58 -2.48
N PRO A 114 -19.91 -2.28 -1.17
CA PRO A 114 -21.06 -1.50 -0.70
C PRO A 114 -21.16 -0.15 -1.42
N GLU A 115 -22.37 0.37 -1.56
CA GLU A 115 -22.62 1.62 -2.29
C GLU A 115 -21.83 2.82 -1.77
N ASP A 116 -21.69 2.95 -0.45
CA ASP A 116 -20.95 4.04 0.17
C ASP A 116 -19.46 3.97 -0.20
N ARG A 117 -18.88 2.76 -0.28
CA ARG A 117 -17.51 2.58 -0.73
C ARG A 117 -17.34 2.91 -2.21
N GLN A 118 -18.28 2.49 -3.04
CA GLN A 118 -18.24 2.83 -4.47
C GLN A 118 -18.29 4.35 -4.66
N ARG A 119 -19.16 5.02 -3.92
CA ARG A 119 -19.29 6.49 -3.98
C ARG A 119 -17.98 7.16 -3.53
N TRP A 120 -17.39 6.68 -2.45
CA TRP A 120 -16.12 7.21 -1.96
C TRP A 120 -15.02 7.11 -3.03
N LEU A 121 -14.92 5.95 -3.70
CA LEU A 121 -13.93 5.75 -4.75
C LEU A 121 -14.15 6.72 -5.91
N MET A 122 -15.40 6.91 -6.34
CA MET A 122 -15.72 7.82 -7.43
C MET A 122 -15.44 9.29 -7.08
N GLU A 123 -15.67 9.67 -5.83
CA GLU A 123 -15.40 11.02 -5.35
C GLU A 123 -13.90 11.30 -5.15
N ASN A 124 -13.10 10.27 -4.94
CA ASN A 124 -11.68 10.41 -4.60
C ASN A 124 -10.72 9.97 -5.70
N LYS A 125 -11.20 9.63 -6.89
CA LYS A 125 -10.34 9.28 -8.01
C LYS A 125 -9.73 10.53 -8.66
N ASN A 126 -8.82 11.14 -7.94
CA ASN A 126 -8.11 12.35 -8.38
C ASN A 126 -6.70 12.37 -7.82
N GLU A 127 -5.83 13.15 -8.45
CA GLU A 127 -4.42 13.24 -8.07
C GLU A 127 -4.24 13.68 -6.62
N ASN A 128 -5.04 14.63 -6.15
CA ASN A 128 -4.93 15.15 -4.80
C ASN A 128 -5.19 14.07 -3.74
N SER A 129 -6.24 13.27 -3.92
CA SER A 129 -6.55 12.18 -3.00
C SER A 129 -5.44 11.11 -3.00
N ILE A 130 -4.89 10.81 -4.16
CA ILE A 130 -3.75 9.88 -4.28
C ILE A 130 -2.54 10.41 -3.53
N LYS A 131 -2.20 11.69 -3.69
CA LYS A 131 -1.09 12.31 -2.97
C LYS A 131 -1.27 12.24 -1.46
N LEU A 132 -2.49 12.49 -0.97
CA LEU A 132 -2.78 12.42 0.46
C LEU A 132 -2.55 11.02 1.02
N ILE A 133 -2.93 9.98 0.29
CA ILE A 133 -2.70 8.59 0.73
C ILE A 133 -1.20 8.28 0.72
N ILE A 134 -0.47 8.71 -0.31
CA ILE A 134 0.97 8.50 -0.40
C ILE A 134 1.68 9.20 0.78
N ASP A 135 1.29 10.43 1.11
CA ASP A 135 1.84 11.16 2.24
C ASP A 135 1.56 10.44 3.56
N HIS A 136 0.34 9.94 3.74
CA HIS A 136 -0.04 9.16 4.91
C HIS A 136 0.82 7.87 5.01
N PHE A 137 0.99 7.17 3.90
CA PHE A 137 1.83 5.98 3.82
C PHE A 137 3.27 6.31 4.24
N ASN A 138 3.85 7.37 3.68
CA ASN A 138 5.21 7.76 4.01
C ASN A 138 5.35 8.12 5.49
N ASN A 139 4.44 8.91 6.03
CA ASN A 139 4.49 9.31 7.43
C ASN A 139 4.34 8.12 8.38
N THR A 140 3.43 7.21 8.07
CA THR A 140 3.23 5.99 8.87
C THR A 140 4.45 5.10 8.82
N CYS A 141 5.05 4.92 7.64
CA CYS A 141 6.28 4.14 7.50
C CYS A 141 7.44 4.75 8.28
N GLN A 142 7.59 6.07 8.28
CA GLN A 142 8.66 6.72 9.06
C GLN A 142 8.51 6.44 10.56
N SER A 143 7.28 6.48 11.06
CA SER A 143 6.99 6.12 12.46
C SER A 143 7.27 4.65 12.74
N ALA A 144 6.89 3.77 11.82
CA ALA A 144 7.14 2.34 11.93
C ALA A 144 8.64 2.01 11.87
N LEU A 145 9.41 2.72 11.05
CA LEU A 145 10.86 2.52 10.94
C LEU A 145 11.56 2.77 12.28
N TYR A 146 11.09 3.75 13.02
CA TYR A 146 11.62 4.02 14.35
C TYR A 146 11.45 2.79 15.25
N GLU A 147 10.26 2.19 15.27
CA GLU A 147 9.99 0.98 16.05
C GLU A 147 10.78 -0.22 15.54
N LEU A 148 10.91 -0.37 14.22
CA LEU A 148 11.65 -1.47 13.61
C LEU A 148 13.14 -1.39 13.94
N ASN A 149 13.72 -0.20 14.00
CA ASN A 149 15.11 -0.03 14.42
C ASN A 149 15.31 -0.47 15.88
N VAL A 150 14.32 -0.26 16.75
CA VAL A 150 14.35 -0.78 18.11
C VAL A 150 14.39 -2.32 18.10
N VAL A 151 13.62 -2.96 17.23
CA VAL A 151 13.65 -4.43 17.08
C VAL A 151 15.06 -4.91 16.70
N LEU A 152 15.72 -4.21 15.78
CA LEU A 152 17.06 -4.60 15.32
C LEU A 152 18.14 -4.42 16.42
N GLU A 153 17.95 -3.49 17.32
CA GLU A 153 18.89 -3.22 18.42
C GLU A 153 18.80 -4.25 19.55
N ASN A 154 17.71 -4.97 19.64
CA ASN A 154 17.51 -6.01 20.65
C ASN A 154 18.06 -7.38 20.14
#